data_4e9ece891de71cb0cfc61e07f749f842
#
_entry.id   4e9ece891de71cb0cfc61e07f749f842
#
_cell.length_a   1.000
_cell.length_b   1.000
_cell.length_c   1.000
_cell.angle_alpha   90.00
_cell.angle_beta   90.00
_cell.angle_gamma   90.00
#
_symmetry.space_group_name_H-M   'P 1'
#
loop_
_entity.id
_entity.type
_entity.pdbx_description
1 polymer ?
#
loop_
_entity_poly.entity_id
_entity_poly.type
_entity_poly.pdbx_seq_one_letter_code
_entity_poly.pdbx_strand_id
1 'polypeptide(L)'
;MIIKIIKKLIPLFIKNFLRRVQSFLTWDPWINYSYSQEGEDMILKRIFENKIGFYIDVGAHHPKRFSNTHLLYKKGWKGINIDALPGSMKLFNKMRPRDINLEIGVAEVEDALNYYVFNEPALNTFSEELSN
;
A
#
# COMPACT_ATOMS: atom_id res chain seq x y z
N MET A 1 35.84 -28.47 -3.79
CA MET A 1 35.94 -28.55 -2.30
C MET A 1 36.11 -27.18 -1.67
N ILE A 2 37.02 -26.33 -2.12
CA ILE A 2 37.33 -24.99 -1.58
C ILE A 2 36.13 -24.04 -1.57
N ILE A 3 35.32 -23.99 -2.64
CA ILE A 3 34.15 -23.09 -2.75
C ILE A 3 33.06 -23.40 -1.70
N LYS A 4 32.89 -24.68 -1.32
CA LYS A 4 31.94 -25.08 -0.27
C LYS A 4 32.39 -24.60 1.13
N ILE A 5 33.69 -24.57 1.36
CA ILE A 5 34.29 -24.13 2.64
C ILE A 5 34.17 -22.61 2.78
N ILE A 6 34.49 -21.87 1.72
CA ILE A 6 34.35 -20.39 1.70
C ILE A 6 32.91 -19.97 1.95
N LYS A 7 31.92 -20.65 1.35
CA LYS A 7 30.49 -20.36 1.59
C LYS A 7 30.05 -20.59 3.04
N LYS A 8 30.74 -21.46 3.79
CA LYS A 8 30.42 -21.74 5.20
C LYS A 8 30.98 -20.67 6.15
N LEU A 9 32.08 -20.02 5.76
CA LEU A 9 32.76 -18.98 6.54
C LEU A 9 32.15 -17.58 6.41
N ILE A 10 31.31 -17.35 5.41
CA ILE A 10 30.67 -16.02 5.21
C ILE A 10 29.57 -15.82 6.26
N PRO A 11 29.64 -14.78 7.10
CA PRO A 11 28.59 -14.45 8.08
C PRO A 11 27.22 -14.28 7.42
N LEU A 12 26.16 -14.61 8.15
CA LEU A 12 24.80 -14.61 7.63
C LEU A 12 24.36 -13.23 7.09
N PHE A 13 24.79 -12.14 7.74
CA PHE A 13 24.46 -10.79 7.29
C PHE A 13 25.09 -10.46 5.93
N ILE A 14 26.32 -10.94 5.64
CA ILE A 14 26.97 -10.77 4.32
C ILE A 14 26.25 -11.61 3.27
N LYS A 15 25.82 -12.84 3.59
CA LYS A 15 25.00 -13.66 2.68
C LYS A 15 23.71 -12.97 2.32
N ASN A 16 23.03 -12.39 3.30
CA ASN A 16 21.78 -11.68 3.08
C ASN A 16 21.98 -10.38 2.26
N PHE A 17 23.07 -9.66 2.51
CA PHE A 17 23.46 -8.51 1.71
C PHE A 17 23.73 -8.90 0.25
N LEU A 18 24.56 -9.93 0.03
CA LEU A 18 24.88 -10.43 -1.32
C LEU A 18 23.63 -10.93 -2.06
N ARG A 19 22.68 -11.59 -1.37
CA ARG A 19 21.39 -11.98 -1.96
C ARG A 19 20.57 -10.77 -2.39
N ARG A 20 20.55 -9.70 -1.58
CA ARG A 20 19.86 -8.45 -1.94
C ARG A 20 20.53 -7.77 -3.14
N VAL A 21 21.84 -7.73 -3.18
CA VAL A 21 22.59 -7.19 -4.33
C VAL A 21 22.34 -8.04 -5.57
N GLN A 22 22.38 -9.37 -5.46
CA GLN A 22 22.10 -10.28 -6.55
C GLN A 22 20.65 -10.11 -7.07
N SER A 23 19.65 -10.01 -6.18
CA SER A 23 18.26 -9.77 -6.59
C SER A 23 18.06 -8.40 -7.24
N PHE A 24 18.86 -7.41 -6.90
CA PHE A 24 18.86 -6.10 -7.56
C PHE A 24 19.52 -6.14 -8.94
N LEU A 25 20.58 -6.96 -9.10
CA LEU A 25 21.31 -7.12 -10.37
C LEU A 25 20.62 -8.08 -11.35
N THR A 26 19.80 -9.03 -10.86
CA THR A 26 18.96 -9.90 -11.70
C THR A 26 17.62 -9.19 -11.98
N TRP A 27 17.69 -8.05 -12.70
CA TRP A 27 16.49 -7.37 -13.14
C TRP A 27 15.75 -8.22 -14.17
N ASP A 28 14.56 -8.69 -13.78
CA ASP A 28 13.64 -9.35 -14.70
C ASP A 28 12.73 -8.27 -15.32
N PRO A 29 12.83 -8.00 -16.62
CA PRO A 29 12.03 -6.97 -17.29
C PRO A 29 10.52 -7.29 -17.32
N TRP A 30 10.15 -8.52 -16.99
CA TRP A 30 8.75 -8.97 -16.95
C TRP A 30 8.10 -8.82 -15.57
N ILE A 31 8.87 -8.50 -14.52
CA ILE A 31 8.33 -8.26 -13.18
C ILE A 31 7.57 -6.94 -13.15
N ASN A 32 6.32 -7.00 -12.69
CA ASN A 32 5.51 -5.85 -12.34
C ASN A 32 5.22 -5.86 -10.84
N TYR A 33 5.38 -4.71 -10.20
CA TYR A 33 5.08 -4.54 -8.78
C TYR A 33 3.66 -3.99 -8.61
N SER A 34 2.86 -4.68 -7.80
CA SER A 34 1.57 -4.21 -7.30
C SER A 34 1.70 -3.75 -5.85
N TYR A 35 0.90 -2.76 -5.48
CA TYR A 35 0.77 -2.27 -4.11
C TYR A 35 -0.59 -2.62 -3.51
N SER A 36 -1.57 -2.95 -4.33
CA SER A 36 -2.90 -3.41 -3.92
C SER A 36 -2.87 -4.87 -3.44
N GLN A 37 -3.98 -5.37 -2.90
CA GLN A 37 -4.08 -6.75 -2.41
C GLN A 37 -4.06 -7.75 -3.56
N GLU A 38 -4.93 -7.56 -4.55
CA GLU A 38 -5.19 -8.54 -5.62
C GLU A 38 -4.76 -8.02 -7.01
N GLY A 39 -3.99 -6.93 -7.07
CA GLY A 39 -3.48 -6.38 -8.33
C GLY A 39 -4.39 -5.36 -9.01
N GLU A 40 -5.35 -4.78 -8.30
CA GLU A 40 -6.30 -3.77 -8.83
C GLU A 40 -5.55 -2.53 -9.34
N ASP A 41 -4.49 -2.12 -8.69
CA ASP A 41 -3.65 -1.00 -9.11
C ASP A 41 -2.97 -1.25 -10.47
N MET A 42 -2.71 -2.51 -10.82
CA MET A 42 -2.19 -2.89 -12.15
C MET A 42 -3.26 -2.76 -13.23
N ILE A 43 -4.52 -3.06 -12.90
CA ILE A 43 -5.67 -2.85 -13.80
C ILE A 43 -5.85 -1.34 -14.04
N LEU A 44 -5.85 -0.54 -12.97
CA LEU A 44 -5.94 0.92 -13.06
C LEU A 44 -4.77 1.51 -13.86
N LYS A 45 -3.55 1.00 -13.64
CA LYS A 45 -2.36 1.40 -14.42
C LYS A 45 -2.55 1.19 -15.91
N ARG A 46 -3.16 0.06 -16.32
CA ARG A 46 -3.45 -0.27 -17.71
C ARG A 46 -4.53 0.62 -18.33
N ILE A 47 -5.65 0.81 -17.60
CA ILE A 47 -6.77 1.64 -18.06
C ILE A 47 -6.35 3.11 -18.25
N PHE A 48 -5.50 3.61 -17.35
CA PHE A 48 -5.09 5.01 -17.32
C PHE A 48 -3.63 5.23 -17.75
N GLU A 49 -3.10 4.39 -18.62
CA GLU A 49 -1.66 4.31 -18.91
C GLU A 49 -0.98 5.66 -19.19
N ASN A 50 -1.60 6.49 -20.02
CA ASN A 50 -1.07 7.79 -20.45
C ASN A 50 -1.89 8.98 -19.94
N LYS A 51 -2.66 8.79 -18.88
CA LYS A 51 -3.51 9.82 -18.31
C LYS A 51 -3.00 10.26 -16.94
N ILE A 52 -3.21 11.52 -16.64
CA ILE A 52 -3.12 12.09 -15.29
C ILE A 52 -4.51 12.56 -14.91
N GLY A 53 -4.94 12.29 -13.70
CA GLY A 53 -6.28 12.61 -13.25
C GLY A 53 -6.37 12.82 -11.75
N PHE A 54 -7.57 12.65 -11.25
CA PHE A 54 -7.92 12.79 -9.84
C PHE A 54 -8.64 11.53 -9.37
N TYR A 55 -8.39 11.09 -8.14
CA TYR A 55 -9.04 9.94 -7.53
C TYR A 55 -9.66 10.28 -6.18
N ILE A 56 -10.64 9.48 -5.78
CA ILE A 56 -11.16 9.44 -4.40
C ILE A 56 -11.00 8.00 -3.93
N ASP A 57 -10.30 7.83 -2.82
CA ASP A 57 -9.96 6.52 -2.21
C ASP A 57 -10.64 6.47 -0.84
N VAL A 58 -11.73 5.70 -0.74
CA VAL A 58 -12.52 5.53 0.49
C VAL A 58 -12.15 4.22 1.15
N GLY A 59 -11.82 4.26 2.45
CA GLY A 59 -11.17 3.14 3.13
C GLY A 59 -9.72 2.99 2.69
N ALA A 60 -8.99 4.11 2.62
CA ALA A 60 -7.66 4.17 2.03
C ALA A 60 -6.59 3.38 2.80
N HIS A 61 -6.86 2.99 4.04
CA HIS A 61 -6.08 2.13 4.91
C HIS A 61 -4.62 2.59 5.12
N HIS A 62 -3.79 2.50 4.09
CA HIS A 62 -2.36 2.81 4.19
C HIS A 62 -1.85 3.43 2.88
N PRO A 63 -0.96 4.46 2.91
CA PRO A 63 -0.54 5.17 1.71
C PRO A 63 0.23 4.34 0.67
N LYS A 64 0.64 3.11 1.03
CA LYS A 64 1.41 2.23 0.14
C LYS A 64 0.96 0.76 0.21
N ARG A 65 0.76 0.19 1.41
CA ARG A 65 0.37 -1.21 1.61
C ARG A 65 -1.11 -1.34 1.28
N PHE A 66 -1.47 -2.33 0.46
CA PHE A 66 -2.84 -2.59 0.00
C PHE A 66 -3.51 -1.39 -0.69
N SER A 67 -2.71 -0.53 -1.31
CA SER A 67 -3.22 0.71 -1.89
C SER A 67 -3.48 0.59 -3.38
N ASN A 68 -4.73 0.78 -3.77
CA ASN A 68 -5.17 0.83 -5.17
C ASN A 68 -4.68 2.08 -5.90
N THR A 69 -4.42 3.16 -5.16
CA THR A 69 -4.11 4.50 -5.71
C THR A 69 -2.63 4.88 -5.65
N HIS A 70 -1.78 4.10 -4.98
CA HIS A 70 -0.36 4.45 -4.83
C HIS A 70 0.38 4.54 -6.17
N LEU A 71 0.11 3.63 -7.13
CA LEU A 71 0.70 3.71 -8.46
C LEU A 71 0.25 4.95 -9.24
N LEU A 72 -1.01 5.35 -9.11
CA LEU A 72 -1.54 6.58 -9.72
C LEU A 72 -0.84 7.81 -9.12
N TYR A 73 -0.73 7.86 -7.78
CA TYR A 73 0.02 8.92 -7.09
C TYR A 73 1.46 9.04 -7.59
N LYS A 74 2.18 7.91 -7.74
CA LYS A 74 3.55 7.88 -8.31
C LYS A 74 3.61 8.42 -9.73
N LYS A 75 2.55 8.25 -10.52
CA LYS A 75 2.42 8.79 -11.89
C LYS A 75 2.05 10.28 -11.92
N GLY A 76 1.88 10.94 -10.78
CA GLY A 76 1.58 12.37 -10.70
C GLY A 76 0.11 12.71 -10.49
N TRP A 77 -0.77 11.71 -10.35
CA TRP A 77 -2.15 11.94 -9.96
C TRP A 77 -2.22 12.58 -8.57
N LYS A 78 -3.33 13.22 -8.29
CA LYS A 78 -3.71 13.75 -6.97
C LYS A 78 -5.06 13.16 -6.61
N GLY A 79 -5.40 13.18 -5.33
CA GLY A 79 -6.69 12.68 -4.90
C GLY A 79 -7.08 13.07 -3.50
N ILE A 80 -8.20 12.48 -3.08
CA ILE A 80 -8.68 12.50 -1.71
C ILE A 80 -8.54 11.08 -1.17
N ASN A 81 -7.82 10.92 -0.05
CA ASN A 81 -7.77 9.68 0.71
C ASN A 81 -8.64 9.86 1.96
N ILE A 82 -9.55 8.93 2.19
CA ILE A 82 -10.49 8.96 3.31
C ILE A 82 -10.35 7.67 4.10
N ASP A 83 -10.17 7.78 5.41
CA ASP A 83 -10.16 6.62 6.31
C ASP A 83 -10.67 7.04 7.69
N ALA A 84 -11.51 6.20 8.29
CA ALA A 84 -12.13 6.49 9.58
C ALA A 84 -11.23 6.17 10.78
N LEU A 85 -10.15 5.39 10.59
CA LEU A 85 -9.27 4.98 11.67
C LEU A 85 -8.52 6.18 12.27
N PRO A 86 -8.67 6.48 13.56
CA PRO A 86 -7.95 7.57 14.21
C PRO A 86 -6.44 7.46 14.06
N GLY A 87 -5.81 8.53 13.56
CA GLY A 87 -4.37 8.60 13.34
C GLY A 87 -3.88 8.06 11.99
N SER A 88 -4.76 7.46 11.16
CA SER A 88 -4.43 6.91 9.85
C SER A 88 -3.81 7.96 8.92
N MET A 89 -4.36 9.18 8.92
CA MET A 89 -3.92 10.24 8.00
C MET A 89 -2.55 10.84 8.33
N LYS A 90 -1.97 10.59 9.49
CA LYS A 90 -0.59 11.04 9.81
C LYS A 90 0.43 10.51 8.81
N LEU A 91 0.32 9.23 8.45
CA LEU A 91 1.23 8.61 7.49
C LEU A 91 0.95 9.06 6.05
N PHE A 92 -0.33 9.24 5.70
CA PHE A 92 -0.72 9.81 4.41
C PHE A 92 -0.18 11.22 4.22
N ASN A 93 -0.31 12.10 5.19
CA ASN A 93 0.22 13.47 5.14
C ASN A 93 1.74 13.49 4.91
N LYS A 94 2.47 12.54 5.50
CA LYS A 94 3.91 12.40 5.30
C LYS A 94 4.27 11.85 3.92
N MET A 95 3.56 10.83 3.43
CA MET A 95 3.94 10.08 2.22
C MET A 95 3.25 10.59 0.96
N ARG A 96 2.06 11.22 1.11
CA ARG A 96 1.23 11.75 0.01
C ARG A 96 0.83 13.20 0.27
N PRO A 97 1.80 14.12 0.43
CA PRO A 97 1.51 15.53 0.76
C PRO A 97 0.82 16.30 -0.36
N ARG A 98 0.68 15.74 -1.55
CA ARG A 98 -0.05 16.36 -2.68
C ARG A 98 -1.54 16.04 -2.65
N ASP A 99 -1.95 15.07 -1.83
CA ASP A 99 -3.33 14.63 -1.69
C ASP A 99 -4.02 15.37 -0.54
N ILE A 100 -5.34 15.36 -0.59
CA ILE A 100 -6.19 15.74 0.54
C ILE A 100 -6.42 14.46 1.36
N ASN A 101 -6.05 14.46 2.63
CA ASN A 101 -6.13 13.29 3.49
C ASN A 101 -7.12 13.58 4.63
N LEU A 102 -8.25 12.88 4.64
CA LEU A 102 -9.36 13.12 5.54
C LEU A 102 -9.57 11.93 6.49
N GLU A 103 -9.52 12.21 7.79
CA GLU A 103 -9.76 11.23 8.84
C GLU A 103 -11.24 11.30 9.24
N ILE A 104 -12.09 10.71 8.40
CA ILE A 104 -13.56 10.71 8.57
C ILE A 104 -14.17 9.39 8.11
N GLY A 105 -15.34 9.05 8.65
CA GLY A 105 -16.21 8.01 8.11
C GLY A 105 -17.04 8.54 6.92
N VAL A 106 -17.45 7.64 6.03
CA VAL A 106 -18.38 7.93 4.95
C VAL A 106 -19.63 7.09 5.14
N ALA A 107 -20.79 7.72 5.22
CA ALA A 107 -22.08 7.09 5.39
C ALA A 107 -23.17 7.83 4.59
N GLU A 108 -24.33 7.19 4.42
CA GLU A 108 -25.48 7.78 3.71
C GLU A 108 -26.13 8.93 4.49
N VAL A 109 -26.03 8.88 5.82
CA VAL A 109 -26.61 9.88 6.73
C VAL A 109 -25.56 10.33 7.72
N GLU A 110 -25.71 11.56 8.21
CA GLU A 110 -24.90 12.07 9.31
C GLU A 110 -25.42 11.49 10.63
N ASP A 111 -24.71 10.51 11.18
CA ASP A 111 -25.08 9.84 12.43
C ASP A 111 -23.81 9.39 13.17
N ALA A 112 -23.99 9.04 14.46
CA ALA A 112 -22.95 8.43 15.26
C ALA A 112 -22.93 6.92 15.02
N LEU A 113 -21.89 6.43 14.34
CA LEU A 113 -21.71 5.03 14.03
C LEU A 113 -20.62 4.40 14.89
N ASN A 114 -20.84 3.16 15.32
CA ASN A 114 -19.79 2.36 15.94
C ASN A 114 -18.77 1.95 14.87
N TYR A 115 -17.48 2.14 15.17
CA TYR A 115 -16.40 1.71 14.31
C TYR A 115 -15.65 0.55 14.98
N TYR A 116 -15.73 -0.63 14.39
CA TYR A 116 -15.14 -1.87 14.89
C TYR A 116 -13.70 -1.99 14.37
N VAL A 117 -12.74 -2.07 15.30
CA VAL A 117 -11.31 -2.06 14.99
C VAL A 117 -10.72 -3.44 15.27
N PHE A 118 -10.03 -3.99 14.29
CA PHE A 118 -9.36 -5.29 14.34
C PHE A 118 -7.84 -5.15 14.41
N ASN A 119 -7.15 -6.25 14.75
CA ASN A 119 -5.69 -6.32 14.73
C ASN A 119 -5.10 -6.10 13.31
N GLU A 120 -5.85 -6.48 12.26
CA GLU A 120 -5.56 -6.11 10.88
C GLU A 120 -6.51 -4.97 10.47
N PRO A 121 -5.99 -3.72 10.39
CA PRO A 121 -6.83 -2.55 10.13
C PRO A 121 -7.56 -2.56 8.78
N ALA A 122 -7.12 -3.39 7.83
CA ALA A 122 -7.82 -3.56 6.55
C ALA A 122 -9.19 -4.23 6.70
N LEU A 123 -9.47 -4.83 7.86
CA LEU A 123 -10.75 -5.48 8.19
C LEU A 123 -11.68 -4.58 9.01
N ASN A 124 -11.24 -3.37 9.37
CA ASN A 124 -12.07 -2.45 10.13
C ASN A 124 -13.39 -2.14 9.41
N THR A 125 -14.47 -2.07 10.16
CA THR A 125 -15.83 -1.91 9.58
C THR A 125 -16.75 -1.09 10.47
N PHE A 126 -17.78 -0.51 9.86
CA PHE A 126 -18.95 0.05 10.57
C PHE A 126 -20.09 -0.98 10.70
N SER A 127 -19.97 -2.15 10.09
CA SER A 127 -20.98 -3.20 10.16
C SER A 127 -20.81 -4.05 11.41
N GLU A 128 -21.84 -4.08 12.27
CA GLU A 128 -21.90 -4.95 13.44
C GLU A 128 -21.92 -6.44 13.04
N GLU A 129 -22.60 -6.76 11.93
CA GLU A 129 -22.69 -8.14 11.44
C GLU A 129 -21.31 -8.69 11.04
N LEU A 130 -20.46 -7.86 10.41
CA LEU A 130 -19.10 -8.26 10.01
C LEU A 130 -18.10 -8.21 11.17
N SER A 131 -18.49 -7.65 12.33
CA SER A 131 -17.62 -7.54 13.50
C SER A 131 -17.68 -8.77 14.43
N ASN A 132 -18.68 -9.64 14.24
CA ASN A 132 -18.89 -10.88 14.96
C ASN A 132 -18.29 -12.07 14.19
#